data_3a36b92b2b806f95854095a51dbeedb0
#
_entry.id   3a36b92b2b806f95854095a51dbeedb0
#
_cell.length_a   1.000
_cell.length_b   1.000
_cell.length_c   1.000
_cell.angle_alpha   90.00
_cell.angle_beta   90.00
_cell.angle_gamma   90.00
#
_symmetry.space_group_name_H-M   'P 1'
#
loop_
_entity.id
_entity.type
_entity.pdbx_description
1 polymer ?
#
loop_
_entity_poly.entity_id
_entity_poly.type
_entity_poly.pdbx_seq_one_letter_code
_entity_poly.pdbx_strand_id
1 'polypeptide(L)'
;MVNDKLHIIMPVKDSLEIAEKAIRAIVDGGHTLYVYDDNSLPENAHRLDELAKELAIQVVHISDLTDHPSPNYRLVLQKAQQQSIADNKHLVIVESDVIVQSDTLDKMQAAVQAGIGMVAAVTIDEHGIYNFPYHYMRRWRYRILGKNTIATKKRFSFCCTLLTNELLHKADFQLLDPTKNWYDVTISHWSVQLGLRNLLMLGNPVLHFPHASRPWKRLKYTNPLLYYWRKITQKKDRI
;
A
#
# COMPACT_ATOMS: atom_id res chain seq x y z
N MET A 1 9.59 -22.53 -4.06
CA MET A 1 10.68 -21.61 -4.45
C MET A 1 10.24 -20.23 -4.02
N VAL A 2 11.00 -19.56 -3.16
CA VAL A 2 10.73 -18.18 -2.75
C VAL A 2 10.73 -17.34 -4.02
N ASN A 3 9.68 -16.56 -4.23
CA ASN A 3 9.57 -15.69 -5.40
C ASN A 3 10.48 -14.47 -5.20
N ASP A 4 11.72 -14.58 -5.69
CA ASP A 4 12.79 -13.61 -5.43
C ASP A 4 12.68 -12.30 -6.25
N LYS A 5 11.58 -12.10 -6.99
CA LYS A 5 11.40 -10.90 -7.83
C LYS A 5 10.66 -9.75 -7.13
N LEU A 6 10.24 -9.94 -5.89
CA LEU A 6 9.51 -8.92 -5.13
C LEU A 6 10.34 -8.42 -3.95
N HIS A 7 10.39 -7.10 -3.78
CA HIS A 7 10.79 -6.42 -2.57
C HIS A 7 9.51 -5.90 -1.91
N ILE A 8 9.07 -6.53 -0.84
CA ILE A 8 7.78 -6.24 -0.20
C ILE A 8 8.04 -5.42 1.04
N ILE A 9 7.38 -4.26 1.14
CA ILE A 9 7.49 -3.37 2.29
C ILE A 9 6.14 -3.13 2.95
N MET A 10 6.18 -2.91 4.26
CA MET A 10 5.04 -2.48 5.07
C MET A 10 5.47 -1.37 6.01
N PRO A 11 5.05 -0.11 5.77
CA PRO A 11 5.21 0.96 6.75
C PRO A 11 4.26 0.74 7.92
N VAL A 12 4.79 0.80 9.14
CA VAL A 12 4.02 0.60 10.39
C VAL A 12 4.24 1.80 11.30
N LYS A 13 3.18 2.27 11.92
CA LYS A 13 3.20 3.17 13.06
C LYS A 13 2.09 2.80 14.01
N ASP A 14 2.45 2.20 15.14
CA ASP A 14 1.47 1.71 16.13
C ASP A 14 0.42 0.76 15.53
N SER A 15 -0.78 0.63 16.11
CA SER A 15 -1.87 -0.23 15.60
C SER A 15 -1.47 -1.68 15.30
N LEU A 16 -0.64 -2.25 16.16
CA LEU A 16 0.07 -3.50 15.92
C LEU A 16 -0.86 -4.72 15.79
N GLU A 17 -2.02 -4.70 16.42
CA GLU A 17 -2.98 -5.83 16.36
C GLU A 17 -3.37 -6.19 14.92
N ILE A 18 -3.65 -5.17 14.09
CA ILE A 18 -3.99 -5.38 12.68
C ILE A 18 -2.73 -5.60 11.85
N ALA A 19 -1.67 -4.86 12.14
CA ALA A 19 -0.39 -4.99 11.44
C ALA A 19 0.18 -6.41 11.57
N GLU A 20 0.11 -7.04 12.73
CA GLU A 20 0.55 -8.43 12.93
C GLU A 20 -0.24 -9.42 12.04
N LYS A 21 -1.55 -9.25 11.93
CA LYS A 21 -2.38 -10.08 11.02
C LYS A 21 -1.97 -9.89 9.55
N ALA A 22 -1.69 -8.64 9.17
CA ALA A 22 -1.23 -8.33 7.82
C ALA A 22 0.17 -8.89 7.53
N ILE A 23 1.09 -8.80 8.49
CA ILE A 23 2.44 -9.39 8.42
C ILE A 23 2.35 -10.90 8.23
N ARG A 24 1.58 -11.59 9.08
CA ARG A 24 1.41 -13.06 9.01
C ARG A 24 0.82 -13.47 7.67
N ALA A 25 -0.18 -12.77 7.15
CA ALA A 25 -0.79 -13.09 5.86
C ALA A 25 0.21 -13.04 4.69
N ILE A 26 1.19 -12.12 4.73
CA ILE A 26 2.26 -12.03 3.71
C ILE A 26 3.26 -13.18 3.88
N VAL A 27 3.69 -13.46 5.12
CA VAL A 27 4.65 -14.52 5.42
C VAL A 27 4.06 -15.90 5.14
N ASP A 28 2.81 -16.13 5.51
CA ASP A 28 2.08 -17.39 5.22
C ASP A 28 1.92 -17.63 3.70
N GLY A 29 1.93 -16.56 2.90
CA GLY A 29 2.03 -16.60 1.45
C GLY A 29 3.43 -17.00 0.92
N GLY A 30 4.41 -17.22 1.80
CA GLY A 30 5.78 -17.63 1.43
C GLY A 30 6.69 -16.47 1.04
N HIS A 31 6.36 -15.24 1.43
CA HIS A 31 7.13 -14.05 1.07
C HIS A 31 7.95 -13.51 2.25
N THR A 32 9.12 -12.94 1.95
CA THR A 32 9.90 -12.13 2.90
C THR A 32 9.38 -10.71 2.91
N LEU A 33 9.20 -10.13 4.10
CA LEU A 33 8.65 -8.80 4.29
C LEU A 33 9.63 -7.88 5.01
N TYR A 34 9.76 -6.65 4.54
CA TYR A 34 10.47 -5.56 5.21
C TYR A 34 9.44 -4.64 5.89
N VAL A 35 9.48 -4.63 7.22
CA VAL A 35 8.62 -3.78 8.04
C VAL A 35 9.39 -2.52 8.42
N TYR A 36 8.90 -1.36 7.98
CA TYR A 36 9.48 -0.06 8.34
C TYR A 36 8.70 0.54 9.51
N ASP A 37 9.29 0.49 10.69
CA ASP A 37 8.72 1.06 11.91
C ASP A 37 8.99 2.57 11.97
N ASP A 38 7.95 3.39 11.77
CA ASP A 38 8.05 4.85 11.75
C ASP A 38 7.87 5.46 13.15
N ASN A 39 8.79 5.16 14.06
CA ASN A 39 8.79 5.67 15.43
C ASN A 39 7.52 5.29 16.21
N SER A 40 7.16 4.01 16.23
CA SER A 40 6.10 3.48 17.09
C SER A 40 6.45 3.63 18.57
N LEU A 41 5.45 3.48 19.43
CA LEU A 41 5.65 3.40 20.88
C LEU A 41 6.62 2.24 21.22
N PRO A 42 7.43 2.37 22.28
CA PRO A 42 8.46 1.37 22.61
C PRO A 42 7.93 -0.07 22.72
N GLU A 43 6.75 -0.26 23.28
CA GLU A 43 6.12 -1.57 23.39
C GLU A 43 5.77 -2.17 22.02
N ASN A 44 5.35 -1.35 21.06
CA ASN A 44 5.04 -1.78 19.71
C ASN A 44 6.30 -2.07 18.89
N ALA A 45 7.33 -1.23 19.01
CA ALA A 45 8.63 -1.46 18.39
C ALA A 45 9.24 -2.79 18.91
N HIS A 46 9.22 -3.02 20.22
CA HIS A 46 9.71 -4.28 20.82
C HIS A 46 8.92 -5.50 20.30
N ARG A 47 7.60 -5.38 20.17
CA ARG A 47 6.78 -6.48 19.62
C ARG A 47 7.14 -6.77 18.15
N LEU A 48 7.47 -5.76 17.35
CA LEU A 48 7.97 -5.98 15.98
C LEU A 48 9.29 -6.74 15.96
N ASP A 49 10.21 -6.46 16.89
CA ASP A 49 11.46 -7.20 17.04
C ASP A 49 11.25 -8.66 17.45
N GLU A 50 10.25 -8.93 18.30
CA GLU A 50 9.86 -10.30 18.63
C GLU A 50 9.31 -11.02 17.39
N LEU A 51 8.43 -10.37 16.62
CA LEU A 51 7.91 -10.93 15.37
C LEU A 51 9.02 -11.22 14.35
N ALA A 52 10.07 -10.40 14.31
CA ALA A 52 11.23 -10.65 13.44
C ALA A 52 12.01 -11.92 13.83
N LYS A 53 11.97 -12.31 15.10
CA LYS A 53 12.56 -13.58 15.56
C LYS A 53 11.68 -14.80 15.25
N GLU A 54 10.37 -14.59 15.16
CA GLU A 54 9.39 -15.66 14.92
C GLU A 54 9.14 -15.90 13.43
N LEU A 55 9.22 -14.86 12.61
CA LEU A 55 8.74 -14.84 11.22
C LEU A 55 9.86 -14.44 10.24
N ALA A 56 9.65 -14.74 8.96
CA ALA A 56 10.56 -14.33 7.87
C ALA A 56 10.38 -12.84 7.53
N ILE A 57 10.57 -11.95 8.51
CA ILE A 57 10.50 -10.49 8.32
C ILE A 57 11.80 -9.82 8.71
N GLN A 58 12.03 -8.64 8.13
CA GLN A 58 13.13 -7.74 8.51
C GLN A 58 12.52 -6.44 9.01
N VAL A 59 12.80 -6.07 10.25
CA VAL A 59 12.35 -4.79 10.84
C VAL A 59 13.43 -3.75 10.64
N VAL A 60 13.03 -2.58 10.15
CA VAL A 60 13.88 -1.40 9.98
C VAL A 60 13.26 -0.29 10.79
N HIS A 61 13.90 0.07 11.90
CA HIS A 61 13.47 1.22 12.70
C HIS A 61 13.93 2.51 12.02
N ILE A 62 12.99 3.38 11.74
CA ILE A 62 13.27 4.66 11.07
C ILE A 62 14.10 5.58 11.99
N SER A 63 13.98 5.43 13.29
CA SER A 63 14.84 6.10 14.28
C SER A 63 16.34 5.86 14.07
N ASP A 64 16.72 4.71 13.49
CA ASP A 64 18.12 4.41 13.19
C ASP A 64 18.62 5.10 11.91
N LEU A 65 17.70 5.66 11.12
CA LEU A 65 17.99 6.30 9.84
C LEU A 65 17.88 7.82 9.86
N THR A 66 17.08 8.37 10.79
CA THR A 66 16.83 9.82 10.90
C THR A 66 16.25 10.19 12.26
N ASP A 67 16.61 11.37 12.74
CA ASP A 67 15.99 11.99 13.93
C ASP A 67 14.68 12.73 13.60
N HIS A 68 14.23 12.67 12.34
CA HIS A 68 13.04 13.39 11.92
C HIS A 68 11.78 12.74 12.53
N PRO A 69 10.86 13.52 13.12
CA PRO A 69 9.63 12.96 13.66
C PRO A 69 8.76 12.35 12.57
N SER A 70 7.99 11.33 12.92
CA SER A 70 6.97 10.75 12.02
C SER A 70 5.96 11.83 11.52
N PRO A 71 5.53 11.79 10.25
CA PRO A 71 5.66 10.68 9.31
C PRO A 71 6.91 10.75 8.42
N ASN A 72 7.61 9.62 8.28
CA ASN A 72 8.79 9.48 7.42
C ASN A 72 8.53 8.67 6.14
N TYR A 73 7.29 8.62 5.69
CA TYR A 73 6.88 7.76 4.56
C TYR A 73 7.67 8.03 3.27
N ARG A 74 8.06 9.29 3.01
CA ARG A 74 8.93 9.62 1.88
C ARG A 74 10.28 8.91 1.96
N LEU A 75 10.93 8.92 3.13
CA LEU A 75 12.20 8.26 3.34
C LEU A 75 12.08 6.74 3.11
N VAL A 76 10.99 6.13 3.59
CA VAL A 76 10.70 4.71 3.35
C VAL A 76 10.62 4.42 1.85
N LEU A 77 9.86 5.20 1.09
CA LEU A 77 9.72 5.02 -0.36
C LEU A 77 11.04 5.17 -1.10
N GLN A 78 11.87 6.16 -0.73
CA GLN A 78 13.19 6.39 -1.31
C GLN A 78 14.14 5.22 -1.05
N LYS A 79 14.21 4.73 0.18
CA LYS A 79 15.00 3.56 0.56
C LYS A 79 14.54 2.30 -0.16
N ALA A 80 13.24 2.05 -0.17
CA ALA A 80 12.68 0.90 -0.84
C ALA A 80 12.90 0.92 -2.36
N GLN A 81 12.83 2.09 -3.01
CA GLN A 81 13.17 2.23 -4.42
C GLN A 81 14.64 1.87 -4.66
N GLN A 82 15.57 2.45 -3.90
CA GLN A 82 16.99 2.19 -4.05
C GLN A 82 17.31 0.70 -3.93
N GLN A 83 16.78 0.05 -2.89
CA GLN A 83 16.98 -1.38 -2.67
C GLN A 83 16.36 -2.23 -3.79
N SER A 84 15.13 -1.91 -4.22
CA SER A 84 14.46 -2.63 -5.31
C SER A 84 15.21 -2.54 -6.63
N ILE A 85 15.79 -1.37 -6.94
CA ILE A 85 16.63 -1.17 -8.13
C ILE A 85 17.91 -1.98 -8.03
N ALA A 86 18.61 -1.92 -6.88
CA ALA A 86 19.86 -2.64 -6.65
C ALA A 86 19.68 -4.16 -6.79
N ASP A 87 18.56 -4.69 -6.30
CA ASP A 87 18.23 -6.12 -6.34
C ASP A 87 17.53 -6.54 -7.65
N ASN A 88 17.25 -5.60 -8.56
CA ASN A 88 16.48 -5.82 -9.79
C ASN A 88 15.10 -6.45 -9.52
N LYS A 89 14.40 -5.95 -8.49
CA LYS A 89 13.08 -6.42 -8.05
C LYS A 89 11.98 -5.39 -8.32
N HIS A 90 10.75 -5.84 -8.34
CA HIS A 90 9.57 -5.00 -8.22
C HIS A 90 9.38 -4.59 -6.77
N LEU A 91 8.94 -3.36 -6.51
CA LEU A 91 8.58 -2.92 -5.17
C LEU A 91 7.09 -3.17 -4.93
N VAL A 92 6.77 -3.90 -3.88
CA VAL A 92 5.39 -4.07 -3.41
C VAL A 92 5.22 -3.31 -2.10
N ILE A 93 4.19 -2.49 -2.05
CA ILE A 93 3.78 -1.76 -0.85
C ILE A 93 2.47 -2.36 -0.37
N VAL A 94 2.44 -2.78 0.90
CA VAL A 94 1.22 -3.22 1.59
C VAL A 94 1.06 -2.38 2.85
N GLU A 95 -0.07 -1.67 2.98
CA GLU A 95 -0.36 -0.90 4.20
C GLU A 95 -0.65 -1.83 5.38
N SER A 96 -0.31 -1.40 6.60
CA SER A 96 -0.37 -2.22 7.83
C SER A 96 -1.78 -2.62 8.26
N ASP A 97 -2.81 -2.06 7.64
CA ASP A 97 -4.22 -2.39 7.84
C ASP A 97 -4.84 -3.18 6.67
N VAL A 98 -3.99 -3.75 5.81
CA VAL A 98 -4.40 -4.53 4.63
C VAL A 98 -3.97 -5.99 4.77
N ILE A 99 -4.94 -6.90 4.75
CA ILE A 99 -4.69 -8.35 4.75
C ILE A 99 -4.82 -8.88 3.33
N VAL A 100 -3.75 -9.47 2.83
CA VAL A 100 -3.68 -10.11 1.52
C VAL A 100 -4.11 -11.57 1.60
N GLN A 101 -4.52 -12.17 0.47
CA GLN A 101 -4.69 -13.61 0.33
C GLN A 101 -3.33 -14.25 0.02
N SER A 102 -3.17 -15.53 0.28
CA SER A 102 -1.89 -16.25 0.13
C SER A 102 -1.27 -16.16 -1.28
N ASP A 103 -2.10 -16.01 -2.31
CA ASP A 103 -1.67 -15.92 -3.72
C ASP A 103 -1.77 -14.50 -4.32
N THR A 104 -2.13 -13.51 -3.50
CA THR A 104 -2.34 -12.12 -3.96
C THR A 104 -1.11 -11.56 -4.64
N LEU A 105 0.05 -11.67 -4.00
CA LEU A 105 1.29 -11.05 -4.46
C LEU A 105 1.84 -11.77 -5.69
N ASP A 106 1.73 -13.08 -5.77
CA ASP A 106 2.10 -13.87 -6.94
C ASP A 106 1.22 -13.52 -8.15
N LYS A 107 -0.08 -13.35 -7.95
CA LYS A 107 -1.00 -12.89 -9.00
C LYS A 107 -0.64 -11.48 -9.48
N MET A 108 -0.25 -10.57 -8.57
CA MET A 108 0.19 -9.23 -8.95
C MET A 108 1.46 -9.27 -9.78
N GLN A 109 2.43 -10.09 -9.39
CA GLN A 109 3.65 -10.28 -10.16
C GLN A 109 3.38 -10.90 -11.54
N ALA A 110 2.54 -11.94 -11.61
CA ALA A 110 2.17 -12.58 -12.88
C ALA A 110 1.45 -11.62 -13.84
N ALA A 111 0.81 -10.56 -13.31
CA ALA A 111 0.14 -9.55 -14.11
C ALA A 111 1.09 -8.47 -14.68
N VAL A 112 2.37 -8.47 -14.29
CA VAL A 112 3.36 -7.53 -14.81
C VAL A 112 3.65 -7.84 -16.27
N GLN A 113 3.52 -6.83 -17.12
CA GLN A 113 3.80 -6.86 -18.55
C GLN A 113 4.54 -5.59 -18.96
N ALA A 114 5.23 -5.61 -20.10
CA ALA A 114 5.88 -4.42 -20.65
C ALA A 114 4.90 -3.24 -20.78
N GLY A 115 5.34 -2.06 -20.39
CA GLY A 115 4.53 -0.85 -20.41
C GLY A 115 3.50 -0.74 -19.26
N ILE A 116 3.56 -1.62 -18.27
CA ILE A 116 2.82 -1.48 -17.00
C ILE A 116 3.76 -0.89 -15.96
N GLY A 117 3.37 0.23 -15.36
CA GLY A 117 4.13 0.88 -14.29
C GLY A 117 3.69 0.43 -12.89
N MET A 118 2.39 0.21 -12.72
CA MET A 118 1.83 -0.17 -11.42
C MET A 118 0.79 -1.26 -11.58
N VAL A 119 0.72 -2.17 -10.60
CA VAL A 119 -0.34 -3.18 -10.45
C VAL A 119 -0.92 -3.03 -9.06
N ALA A 120 -2.22 -2.75 -8.95
CA ALA A 120 -2.89 -2.56 -7.67
C ALA A 120 -4.05 -3.54 -7.49
N ALA A 121 -4.21 -4.09 -6.28
CA ALA A 121 -5.38 -4.83 -5.89
C ALA A 121 -6.54 -3.87 -5.54
N VAL A 122 -7.78 -4.29 -5.76
CA VAL A 122 -8.93 -3.61 -5.18
C VAL A 122 -9.03 -3.94 -3.71
N THR A 123 -9.56 -3.01 -2.92
CA THR A 123 -9.78 -3.24 -1.50
C THR A 123 -11.26 -3.42 -1.19
N ILE A 124 -11.55 -4.33 -0.28
CA ILE A 124 -12.87 -4.57 0.30
C ILE A 124 -12.81 -4.39 1.81
N ASP A 125 -13.92 -4.00 2.42
CA ASP A 125 -14.04 -3.99 3.87
C ASP A 125 -14.48 -5.37 4.41
N GLU A 126 -14.62 -5.48 5.73
CA GLU A 126 -15.06 -6.70 6.44
C GLU A 126 -16.44 -7.21 6.02
N HIS A 127 -17.25 -6.38 5.34
CA HIS A 127 -18.54 -6.74 4.79
C HIS A 127 -18.47 -7.10 3.30
N GLY A 128 -17.27 -7.18 2.71
CA GLY A 128 -17.07 -7.46 1.29
C GLY A 128 -17.42 -6.29 0.38
N ILE A 129 -17.59 -5.08 0.94
CA ILE A 129 -17.92 -3.89 0.16
C ILE A 129 -16.63 -3.25 -0.36
N TYR A 130 -16.54 -3.05 -1.66
CA TYR A 130 -15.41 -2.37 -2.27
C TYR A 130 -15.27 -0.95 -1.74
N ASN A 131 -14.12 -0.62 -1.16
CA ASN A 131 -13.86 0.70 -0.58
C ASN A 131 -12.82 1.52 -1.36
N PHE A 132 -12.00 0.87 -2.19
CA PHE A 132 -11.05 1.53 -3.08
C PHE A 132 -10.75 0.67 -4.34
N PRO A 133 -10.48 1.25 -5.50
CA PRO A 133 -10.63 2.67 -5.84
C PRO A 133 -12.10 3.05 -6.12
N TYR A 134 -12.60 3.95 -5.30
CA TYR A 134 -14.01 4.34 -5.30
C TYR A 134 -14.54 4.85 -6.65
N HIS A 135 -13.72 5.59 -7.41
CA HIS A 135 -14.14 6.15 -8.70
C HIS A 135 -14.45 5.09 -9.76
N TYR A 136 -13.79 3.93 -9.71
CA TYR A 136 -14.10 2.81 -10.59
C TYR A 136 -15.43 2.16 -10.22
N MET A 137 -15.64 1.95 -8.92
CA MET A 137 -16.83 1.24 -8.44
C MET A 137 -18.13 2.03 -8.68
N ARG A 138 -18.08 3.37 -8.55
CA ARG A 138 -19.25 4.21 -8.75
C ARG A 138 -19.62 4.43 -10.22
N ARG A 139 -18.63 4.64 -11.09
CA ARG A 139 -18.86 5.02 -12.49
C ARG A 139 -19.00 3.84 -13.45
N TRP A 140 -18.36 2.71 -13.11
CA TRP A 140 -18.14 1.63 -14.04
C TRP A 140 -18.66 0.29 -13.55
N ARG A 141 -19.38 0.28 -12.44
CA ARG A 141 -19.87 -0.93 -11.76
C ARG A 141 -20.40 -2.01 -12.72
N TYR A 142 -21.08 -1.61 -13.78
CA TYR A 142 -21.64 -2.52 -14.76
C TYR A 142 -20.73 -2.81 -15.95
N ARG A 143 -19.76 -1.94 -16.25
CA ARG A 143 -18.83 -2.12 -17.38
C ARG A 143 -17.67 -3.04 -17.09
N ILE A 144 -17.33 -3.22 -15.83
CA ILE A 144 -16.21 -4.05 -15.38
C ILE A 144 -16.65 -5.40 -14.85
N LEU A 145 -17.95 -5.67 -14.75
CA LEU A 145 -18.46 -7.00 -14.44
C LEU A 145 -17.92 -8.01 -15.47
N GLY A 146 -17.23 -9.03 -14.96
CA GLY A 146 -16.59 -10.07 -15.78
C GLY A 146 -15.14 -9.77 -16.19
N LYS A 147 -14.57 -8.60 -15.88
CA LYS A 147 -13.16 -8.30 -16.10
C LYS A 147 -12.36 -8.55 -14.83
N ASN A 148 -11.31 -9.36 -14.91
CA ASN A 148 -10.38 -9.58 -13.80
C ASN A 148 -9.40 -8.43 -13.63
N THR A 149 -9.07 -7.70 -14.70
CA THR A 149 -8.10 -6.61 -14.70
C THR A 149 -8.55 -5.45 -15.59
N ILE A 150 -8.13 -4.23 -15.23
CA ILE A 150 -8.37 -3.02 -16.03
C ILE A 150 -7.07 -2.22 -16.13
N ALA A 151 -6.57 -2.02 -17.36
CA ALA A 151 -5.49 -1.07 -17.60
C ALA A 151 -6.06 0.36 -17.69
N THR A 152 -5.43 1.29 -16.98
CA THR A 152 -5.93 2.66 -16.82
C THR A 152 -4.79 3.67 -16.70
N LYS A 153 -5.13 4.94 -16.91
CA LYS A 153 -4.27 6.09 -16.61
C LYS A 153 -4.66 6.80 -15.30
N LYS A 154 -5.46 6.15 -14.46
CA LYS A 154 -5.92 6.71 -13.18
C LYS A 154 -4.93 6.39 -12.06
N ARG A 155 -5.02 7.20 -10.99
CA ARG A 155 -4.25 7.02 -9.76
C ARG A 155 -4.72 5.81 -8.97
N PHE A 156 -3.80 5.20 -8.24
CA PHE A 156 -4.05 4.14 -7.27
C PHE A 156 -3.62 4.60 -5.87
N SER A 157 -4.13 3.92 -4.85
CA SER A 157 -3.63 4.00 -3.49
C SER A 157 -2.56 2.92 -3.28
N PHE A 158 -1.69 3.12 -2.30
CA PHE A 158 -0.68 2.13 -1.94
C PHE A 158 -1.18 1.03 -0.99
N CYS A 159 -2.49 0.94 -0.74
CA CYS A 159 -3.05 -0.11 0.15
C CYS A 159 -2.46 -1.50 -0.12
N CYS A 160 -2.45 -1.94 -1.38
CA CYS A 160 -1.71 -3.11 -1.86
C CYS A 160 -1.35 -2.87 -3.33
N THR A 161 -0.11 -2.43 -3.57
CA THR A 161 0.31 -1.99 -4.90
C THR A 161 1.74 -2.40 -5.19
N LEU A 162 1.94 -3.00 -6.36
CA LEU A 162 3.23 -3.31 -6.95
C LEU A 162 3.65 -2.18 -7.90
N LEU A 163 4.84 -1.65 -7.71
CA LEU A 163 5.54 -0.74 -8.62
C LEU A 163 6.56 -1.57 -9.41
N THR A 164 6.44 -1.54 -10.74
CA THR A 164 7.31 -2.36 -11.58
C THR A 164 8.75 -1.84 -11.57
N ASN A 165 9.70 -2.72 -11.75
CA ASN A 165 11.11 -2.34 -11.87
C ASN A 165 11.32 -1.32 -13.00
N GLU A 166 10.55 -1.42 -14.11
CA GLU A 166 10.57 -0.43 -15.19
C GLU A 166 10.18 0.99 -14.70
N LEU A 167 9.12 1.09 -13.86
CA LEU A 167 8.74 2.38 -13.26
C LEU A 167 9.82 2.89 -12.31
N LEU A 168 10.35 2.02 -11.45
CA LEU A 168 11.36 2.39 -10.46
C LEU A 168 12.63 2.97 -11.09
N HIS A 169 13.05 2.44 -12.24
CA HIS A 169 14.19 2.98 -12.99
C HIS A 169 13.91 4.30 -13.71
N LYS A 170 12.64 4.55 -14.11
CA LYS A 170 12.26 5.76 -14.85
C LYS A 170 11.85 6.92 -13.93
N ALA A 171 11.38 6.64 -12.72
CA ALA A 171 10.92 7.62 -11.75
C ALA A 171 11.99 7.81 -10.66
N ASP A 172 12.27 9.06 -10.29
CA ASP A 172 13.20 9.37 -9.20
C ASP A 172 12.44 9.81 -7.94
N PHE A 173 12.40 8.93 -6.93
CA PHE A 173 11.71 9.22 -5.67
C PHE A 173 12.43 10.26 -4.79
N GLN A 174 13.68 10.65 -5.14
CA GLN A 174 14.33 11.79 -4.49
C GLN A 174 13.58 13.10 -4.80
N LEU A 175 12.88 13.17 -5.94
CA LEU A 175 12.08 14.33 -6.37
C LEU A 175 10.68 14.40 -5.72
N LEU A 176 10.31 13.46 -4.86
CA LEU A 176 9.06 13.52 -4.10
C LEU A 176 9.05 14.74 -3.19
N ASP A 177 8.00 15.56 -3.30
CA ASP A 177 7.83 16.80 -2.53
C ASP A 177 7.68 16.49 -1.03
N PRO A 178 8.58 16.96 -0.14
CA PRO A 178 8.54 16.69 1.29
C PRO A 178 7.33 17.33 1.98
N THR A 179 6.69 18.32 1.35
CA THR A 179 5.51 19.00 1.91
C THR A 179 4.20 18.27 1.61
N LYS A 180 4.25 17.22 0.79
CA LYS A 180 3.10 16.38 0.41
C LYS A 180 3.10 15.06 1.16
N ASN A 181 1.94 14.43 1.23
CA ASN A 181 1.76 13.12 1.86
C ASN A 181 0.95 12.12 1.00
N TRP A 182 0.59 12.51 -0.22
CA TRP A 182 -0.12 11.65 -1.19
C TRP A 182 0.83 11.19 -2.32
N TYR A 183 1.88 10.50 -1.91
CA TYR A 183 2.89 9.99 -2.86
C TYR A 183 2.34 8.95 -3.81
N ASP A 184 1.32 8.20 -3.40
CA ASP A 184 0.54 7.29 -4.24
C ASP A 184 -0.04 8.01 -5.48
N VAL A 185 -0.62 9.19 -5.29
CA VAL A 185 -1.14 10.02 -6.39
C VAL A 185 -0.01 10.51 -7.29
N THR A 186 1.08 11.02 -6.70
CA THR A 186 2.23 11.54 -7.43
C THR A 186 2.87 10.46 -8.30
N ILE A 187 3.18 9.31 -7.71
CA ILE A 187 3.83 8.19 -8.42
C ILE A 187 2.90 7.60 -9.48
N SER A 188 1.57 7.54 -9.21
CA SER A 188 0.61 7.13 -10.22
C SER A 188 0.59 8.05 -11.45
N HIS A 189 0.73 9.37 -11.24
CA HIS A 189 0.82 10.34 -12.33
C HIS A 189 2.15 10.23 -13.07
N TRP A 190 3.27 10.07 -12.36
CA TRP A 190 4.57 9.84 -13.00
C TRP A 190 4.58 8.60 -13.88
N SER A 191 3.97 7.50 -13.41
CA SER A 191 3.82 6.29 -14.24
C SER A 191 3.17 6.63 -15.59
N VAL A 192 2.08 7.40 -15.58
CA VAL A 192 1.38 7.79 -16.81
C VAL A 192 2.19 8.78 -17.66
N GLN A 193 2.85 9.76 -17.04
CA GLN A 193 3.70 10.74 -17.74
C GLN A 193 4.91 10.09 -18.42
N LEU A 194 5.43 9.03 -17.82
CA LEU A 194 6.53 8.21 -18.36
C LEU A 194 6.06 7.19 -19.44
N GLY A 195 4.80 7.29 -19.88
CA GLY A 195 4.25 6.45 -20.95
C GLY A 195 3.75 5.08 -20.48
N LEU A 196 3.73 4.81 -19.18
CA LEU A 196 3.28 3.55 -18.62
C LEU A 196 1.76 3.57 -18.31
N ARG A 197 1.20 2.40 -18.10
CA ARG A 197 -0.19 2.22 -17.67
C ARG A 197 -0.24 1.61 -16.26
N ASN A 198 -1.28 1.94 -15.53
CA ASN A 198 -1.57 1.38 -14.22
C ASN A 198 -2.63 0.28 -14.38
N LEU A 199 -2.38 -0.90 -13.83
CA LEU A 199 -3.26 -2.07 -13.93
C LEU A 199 -3.98 -2.30 -12.60
N LEU A 200 -5.32 -2.27 -12.63
CA LEU A 200 -6.16 -2.59 -11.48
C LEU A 200 -6.66 -4.03 -11.57
N MET A 201 -6.40 -4.82 -10.53
CA MET A 201 -6.82 -6.21 -10.42
C MET A 201 -8.13 -6.31 -9.65
N LEU A 202 -9.24 -6.48 -10.37
CA LEU A 202 -10.59 -6.60 -9.81
C LEU A 202 -10.86 -7.99 -9.23
N GLY A 203 -10.27 -9.02 -9.83
CA GLY A 203 -10.40 -10.42 -9.39
C GLY A 203 -9.47 -10.80 -8.23
N ASN A 204 -8.76 -9.83 -7.66
CA ASN A 204 -7.79 -10.06 -6.58
C ASN A 204 -8.02 -9.07 -5.41
N PRO A 205 -9.19 -9.13 -4.73
CA PRO A 205 -9.50 -8.21 -3.65
C PRO A 205 -8.66 -8.51 -2.41
N VAL A 206 -8.24 -7.45 -1.72
CA VAL A 206 -7.59 -7.51 -0.41
C VAL A 206 -8.49 -6.89 0.66
N LEU A 207 -8.43 -7.41 1.87
CA LEU A 207 -9.22 -6.91 2.99
C LEU A 207 -8.53 -5.68 3.59
N HIS A 208 -9.24 -4.56 3.67
CA HIS A 208 -8.71 -3.29 4.17
C HIS A 208 -9.54 -2.82 5.36
N PHE A 209 -8.91 -2.80 6.52
CA PHE A 209 -9.52 -2.37 7.77
C PHE A 209 -9.53 -0.84 7.90
N PRO A 210 -10.52 -0.27 8.61
CA PRO A 210 -10.52 1.15 8.91
C PRO A 210 -9.33 1.51 9.81
N HIS A 211 -8.53 2.51 9.43
CA HIS A 211 -7.43 3.02 10.26
C HIS A 211 -7.88 3.36 11.67
N ALA A 212 -7.22 2.80 12.69
CA ALA A 212 -7.43 3.17 14.09
C ALA A 212 -7.11 4.66 14.34
N SER A 213 -6.13 5.22 13.59
CA SER A 213 -5.73 6.63 13.67
C SER A 213 -6.77 7.63 13.14
N ARG A 214 -7.83 7.15 12.49
CA ARG A 214 -8.87 8.02 11.92
C ARG A 214 -10.27 7.61 12.36
N PRO A 215 -10.59 7.64 13.68
CA PRO A 215 -11.85 7.13 14.22
C PRO A 215 -13.08 7.87 13.65
N TRP A 216 -12.91 9.12 13.16
CA TRP A 216 -14.00 9.85 12.52
C TRP A 216 -14.47 9.22 11.20
N LYS A 217 -13.65 8.39 10.52
CA LYS A 217 -14.06 7.63 9.33
C LYS A 217 -15.09 6.54 9.65
N ARG A 218 -15.09 6.01 10.88
CA ARG A 218 -16.12 5.06 11.34
C ARG A 218 -17.52 5.68 11.33
N LEU A 219 -17.62 7.01 11.47
CA LEU A 219 -18.90 7.72 11.34
C LEU A 219 -19.59 7.49 10.00
N LYS A 220 -18.83 7.14 8.94
CA LYS A 220 -19.43 6.83 7.63
C LYS A 220 -20.44 5.68 7.71
N TYR A 221 -20.20 4.72 8.60
CA TYR A 221 -21.04 3.53 8.79
C TYR A 221 -22.05 3.70 9.94
N THR A 222 -21.67 4.41 11.00
CA THR A 222 -22.52 4.57 12.19
C THR A 222 -23.43 5.80 12.11
N ASN A 223 -22.99 6.89 11.48
CA ASN A 223 -23.76 8.12 11.27
C ASN A 223 -23.31 8.84 10.00
N PRO A 224 -23.81 8.41 8.81
CA PRO A 224 -23.39 8.97 7.51
C PRO A 224 -23.62 10.48 7.40
N LEU A 225 -24.72 11.01 7.96
CA LEU A 225 -25.02 12.44 7.90
C LEU A 225 -23.95 13.26 8.63
N LEU A 226 -23.57 12.84 9.84
CA LEU A 226 -22.51 13.50 10.61
C LEU A 226 -21.15 13.35 9.94
N TYR A 227 -20.87 12.21 9.29
CA TYR A 227 -19.64 12.00 8.50
C TYR A 227 -19.54 13.00 7.36
N TYR A 228 -20.56 13.12 6.50
CA TYR A 228 -20.54 14.02 5.36
C TYR A 228 -20.53 15.50 5.81
N TRP A 229 -21.26 15.84 6.87
CA TRP A 229 -21.24 17.18 7.46
C TRP A 229 -19.81 17.55 7.92
N ARG A 230 -19.15 16.70 8.70
CA ARG A 230 -17.76 16.92 9.13
C ARG A 230 -16.78 16.95 7.97
N LYS A 231 -16.96 16.11 6.96
CA LYS A 231 -16.13 16.10 5.76
C LYS A 231 -16.17 17.44 5.01
N ILE A 232 -17.34 18.06 4.93
CA ILE A 232 -17.55 19.33 4.22
C ILE A 232 -17.06 20.50 5.07
N THR A 233 -17.55 20.60 6.33
CA THR A 233 -17.31 21.77 7.19
C THR A 233 -15.89 21.81 7.73
N GLN A 234 -15.33 20.67 8.10
CA GLN A 234 -13.98 20.56 8.66
C GLN A 234 -12.91 20.29 7.60
N LYS A 235 -13.29 20.28 6.31
CA LYS A 235 -12.40 20.01 5.16
C LYS A 235 -11.55 18.74 5.30
N LYS A 236 -12.06 17.74 6.04
CA LYS A 236 -11.39 16.45 6.24
C LYS A 236 -11.41 15.65 4.94
N ASP A 237 -10.32 14.92 4.64
CA ASP A 237 -10.12 14.14 3.41
C ASP A 237 -10.15 14.96 2.11
N ARG A 238 -9.79 16.22 2.12
CA ARG A 238 -9.46 16.93 0.88
C ARG A 238 -8.04 16.54 0.45
N ILE A 239 -7.98 15.95 -0.74
CA ILE A 239 -6.75 15.73 -1.49
C ILE A 239 -6.42 17.03 -2.23
#